data_55d6c442cf15c9a419a8b9751179b2f1
#
_entry.id   55d6c442cf15c9a419a8b9751179b2f1
#
_cell.length_a   1.000
_cell.length_b   1.000
_cell.length_c   1.000
_cell.angle_alpha   90.00
_cell.angle_beta   90.00
_cell.angle_gamma   90.00
#
_symmetry.space_group_name_H-M   'P 1'
#
loop_
_entity.id
_entity.type
_entity.pdbx_description
1 polymer ?
#
loop_
_entity_poly.entity_id
_entity_poly.type
_entity_poly.pdbx_seq_one_letter_code
_entity_poly.pdbx_strand_id
1 'polypeptide(L)'
;MSNAKWRKVLSLLADSIYPISCYRWKFVDAERAFETGVIEEDEIEESHLKDGKNQPFIYKEIEWLEVVTDYTKEITDELLKRGQFALDKSESGFKIIGYTLVS
;
A
#
# COMPACT_ATOMS: atom_id res chain seq x y z
N MET A 1 -7.46 -3.86 7.56
CA MET A 1 -7.65 -2.40 7.42
C MET A 1 -8.89 -2.14 6.56
N SER A 2 -9.65 -1.10 6.85
CA SER A 2 -10.87 -0.79 6.11
C SER A 2 -10.59 -0.30 4.69
N ASN A 3 -11.59 -0.40 3.81
CA ASN A 3 -11.46 0.12 2.45
C ASN A 3 -11.20 1.64 2.46
N ALA A 4 -11.85 2.37 3.36
CA ALA A 4 -11.63 3.81 3.48
C ALA A 4 -10.19 4.15 3.84
N LYS A 5 -9.57 3.39 4.73
CA LYS A 5 -8.17 3.59 5.10
C LYS A 5 -7.24 3.24 3.95
N TRP A 6 -7.51 2.17 3.22
CA TRP A 6 -6.73 1.82 2.04
C TRP A 6 -6.79 2.92 0.98
N ARG A 7 -7.98 3.50 0.74
CA ARG A 7 -8.11 4.61 -0.21
C ARG A 7 -7.27 5.81 0.20
N LYS A 8 -7.27 6.16 1.49
CA LYS A 8 -6.45 7.28 2.00
C LYS A 8 -4.98 7.02 1.78
N VAL A 9 -4.51 5.81 2.10
CA VAL A 9 -3.11 5.43 1.92
C VAL A 9 -2.71 5.51 0.45
N LEU A 10 -3.51 4.90 -0.42
CA LEU A 10 -3.19 4.84 -1.84
C LEU A 10 -3.23 6.21 -2.50
N SER A 11 -4.19 7.06 -2.13
CA SER A 11 -4.23 8.44 -2.62
C SER A 11 -3.01 9.23 -2.19
N LEU A 12 -2.59 9.08 -0.94
CA LEU A 12 -1.38 9.76 -0.45
C LEU A 12 -0.15 9.28 -1.23
N LEU A 13 -0.03 7.98 -1.46
CA LEU A 13 1.11 7.43 -2.20
C LEU A 13 1.10 7.88 -3.67
N ALA A 14 -0.08 7.93 -4.29
CA ALA A 14 -0.22 8.38 -5.68
C ALA A 14 0.19 9.84 -5.84
N ASP A 15 -0.10 10.67 -4.83
CA ASP A 15 0.21 12.11 -4.84
C ASP A 15 1.54 12.45 -4.20
N SER A 16 2.32 11.46 -3.78
CA SER A 16 3.56 11.72 -3.05
C SER A 16 4.57 12.52 -3.87
N ILE A 17 5.15 13.54 -3.24
CA ILE A 17 6.25 14.30 -3.82
C ILE A 17 7.59 13.56 -3.67
N TYR A 18 7.63 12.54 -2.82
CA TYR A 18 8.83 11.75 -2.60
C TYR A 18 8.89 10.57 -3.56
N PRO A 19 10.03 10.33 -4.22
CA PRO A 19 10.15 9.21 -5.16
C PRO A 19 9.91 7.85 -4.51
N ILE A 20 9.12 7.03 -5.17
CA ILE A 20 8.86 5.65 -4.77
C ILE A 20 9.27 4.76 -5.94
N SER A 21 10.16 3.81 -5.68
CA SER A 21 10.71 2.95 -6.73
C SER A 21 9.69 1.95 -7.25
N CYS A 22 8.99 1.30 -6.34
CA CYS A 22 7.97 0.32 -6.70
C CYS A 22 7.15 -0.03 -5.45
N TYR A 23 6.12 -0.85 -5.66
CA TYR A 23 5.28 -1.37 -4.59
C TYR A 23 5.29 -2.88 -4.65
N ARG A 24 5.28 -3.55 -3.50
CA ARG A 24 5.13 -4.99 -3.41
C ARG A 24 3.89 -5.30 -2.59
N TRP A 25 3.00 -6.11 -3.16
CA TRP A 25 1.70 -6.43 -2.59
C TRP A 25 1.67 -7.88 -2.18
N LYS A 26 1.31 -8.17 -0.94
CA LYS A 26 1.07 -9.53 -0.50
C LYS A 26 -0.41 -9.69 -0.18
N PHE A 27 -1.03 -10.66 -0.83
CA PHE A 27 -2.45 -10.96 -0.62
C PHE A 27 -2.57 -12.18 0.29
N VAL A 28 -3.66 -12.24 1.07
CA VAL A 28 -3.86 -13.30 2.07
C VAL A 28 -3.88 -14.69 1.44
N ASP A 29 -4.36 -14.81 0.21
CA ASP A 29 -4.46 -16.10 -0.49
C ASP A 29 -3.26 -16.40 -1.39
N ALA A 30 -2.27 -15.54 -1.45
CA ALA A 30 -1.13 -15.70 -2.33
C ALA A 30 0.12 -16.07 -1.54
N GLU A 31 0.94 -16.94 -2.12
CA GLU A 31 2.21 -17.34 -1.49
C GLU A 31 3.32 -16.33 -1.75
N ARG A 32 3.21 -15.55 -2.82
CA ARG A 32 4.24 -14.60 -3.23
C ARG A 32 3.71 -13.18 -3.30
N ALA A 33 4.59 -12.23 -3.08
CA ALA A 33 4.28 -10.82 -3.29
C ALA A 33 4.34 -10.49 -4.78
N PHE A 34 3.51 -9.52 -5.19
CA PHE A 34 3.50 -9.00 -6.56
C PHE A 34 4.13 -7.61 -6.56
N GLU A 35 4.96 -7.33 -7.55
CA GLU A 35 5.58 -6.03 -7.67
C GLU A 35 4.88 -5.20 -8.75
N THR A 36 4.59 -3.94 -8.44
CA THR A 36 4.00 -2.99 -9.39
C THR A 36 4.78 -1.69 -9.37
N GLY A 37 4.59 -0.89 -10.42
CA GLY A 37 5.18 0.44 -10.51
C GLY A 37 4.28 1.50 -9.89
N VAL A 38 4.05 2.59 -10.61
CA VAL A 38 3.32 3.76 -10.12
C VAL A 38 1.84 3.45 -9.88
N ILE A 39 1.29 4.01 -8.80
CA ILE A 39 -0.15 4.01 -8.55
C ILE A 39 -0.73 5.30 -9.09
N GLU A 40 -1.73 5.19 -9.96
CA GLU A 40 -2.43 6.34 -10.51
C GLU A 40 -3.70 6.61 -9.70
N GLU A 41 -4.00 7.89 -9.49
CA GLU A 41 -5.16 8.31 -8.71
C GLU A 41 -6.47 7.74 -9.27
N ASP A 42 -6.60 7.69 -10.60
CA ASP A 42 -7.80 7.19 -11.27
C ASP A 42 -7.95 5.67 -11.19
N GLU A 43 -6.92 4.95 -10.74
CA GLU A 43 -7.00 3.51 -10.51
C GLU A 43 -7.60 3.16 -9.15
N ILE A 44 -7.71 4.13 -8.25
CA ILE A 44 -8.18 3.91 -6.88
C ILE A 44 -9.71 3.92 -6.86
N GLU A 45 -10.29 2.72 -6.74
CA GLU A 45 -11.73 2.55 -6.66
C GLU A 45 -12.18 2.38 -5.21
N GLU A 46 -13.49 2.23 -5.00
CA GLU A 46 -14.05 2.15 -3.65
C GLU A 46 -13.58 0.94 -2.85
N SER A 47 -13.50 -0.22 -3.48
CA SER A 47 -13.15 -1.49 -2.82
C SER A 47 -11.94 -2.18 -3.40
N HIS A 48 -11.33 -1.60 -4.44
CA HIS A 48 -10.18 -2.22 -5.11
C HIS A 48 -9.37 -1.18 -5.87
N LEU A 49 -8.14 -1.56 -6.19
CA LEU A 49 -7.25 -0.80 -7.06
C LEU A 49 -7.26 -1.48 -8.43
N LYS A 50 -7.46 -0.72 -9.49
CA LYS A 50 -7.32 -1.22 -10.85
C LYS A 50 -5.84 -1.36 -11.17
N ASP A 51 -5.41 -2.54 -11.59
CA ASP A 51 -4.00 -2.75 -11.91
C ASP A 51 -3.67 -2.45 -13.37
N GLY A 52 -4.66 -2.07 -14.15
CA GLY A 52 -4.48 -1.75 -15.57
C GLY A 52 -4.31 -2.96 -16.46
N LYS A 53 -4.31 -4.17 -15.92
CA LYS A 53 -4.16 -5.40 -16.70
C LYS A 53 -5.43 -6.24 -16.69
N ASN A 54 -5.61 -7.15 -15.76
CA ASN A 54 -6.75 -8.06 -15.81
C ASN A 54 -7.41 -8.34 -14.49
N GLN A 55 -6.78 -8.01 -13.37
CA GLN A 55 -7.34 -8.34 -12.07
C GLN A 55 -7.24 -7.16 -11.12
N PRO A 56 -8.37 -6.78 -10.50
CA PRO A 56 -8.33 -5.73 -9.50
C PRO A 56 -7.66 -6.23 -8.22
N PHE A 57 -6.95 -5.34 -7.54
CA PHE A 57 -6.39 -5.60 -6.22
C PHE A 57 -7.44 -5.24 -5.18
N ILE A 58 -8.12 -6.24 -4.64
CA ILE A 58 -9.20 -6.03 -3.66
C ILE A 58 -8.58 -5.71 -2.31
N TYR A 59 -8.95 -4.55 -1.73
CA TYR A 59 -8.33 -4.05 -0.50
C TYR A 59 -8.44 -5.03 0.67
N LYS A 60 -9.57 -5.70 0.80
CA LYS A 60 -9.79 -6.66 1.88
C LYS A 60 -8.90 -7.89 1.81
N GLU A 61 -8.30 -8.14 0.65
CA GLU A 61 -7.42 -9.28 0.46
C GLU A 61 -5.94 -8.92 0.64
N ILE A 62 -5.62 -7.65 0.85
CA ILE A 62 -4.23 -7.22 1.01
C ILE A 62 -3.77 -7.52 2.44
N GLU A 63 -2.80 -8.42 2.56
CA GLU A 63 -2.16 -8.72 3.84
C GLU A 63 -1.23 -7.58 4.22
N TRP A 64 -0.37 -7.15 3.30
CA TRP A 64 0.48 -5.98 3.47
C TRP A 64 0.88 -5.39 2.11
N LEU A 65 1.24 -4.12 2.15
CA LEU A 65 1.80 -3.39 1.02
C LEU A 65 3.16 -2.85 1.41
N GLU A 66 4.21 -3.26 0.70
CA GLU A 66 5.53 -2.71 0.91
C GLU A 66 5.78 -1.55 -0.06
N VAL A 67 6.20 -0.41 0.48
CA VAL A 67 6.57 0.76 -0.30
C VAL A 67 8.08 0.82 -0.36
N VAL A 68 8.63 0.64 -1.56
CA VAL A 68 10.09 0.63 -1.77
C VAL A 68 10.54 2.06 -2.06
N THR A 69 11.24 2.66 -1.12
CA THR A 69 11.61 4.07 -1.19
C THR A 69 12.81 4.37 -0.27
N ASP A 70 13.56 5.41 -0.62
CA ASP A 70 14.61 5.96 0.25
C ASP A 70 14.04 7.01 1.22
N TYR A 71 12.76 7.35 1.10
CA TYR A 71 12.10 8.42 1.87
C TYR A 71 11.11 7.86 2.88
N THR A 72 11.46 6.74 3.53
CA THR A 72 10.60 6.05 4.48
C THR A 72 10.08 6.97 5.58
N LYS A 73 10.96 7.73 6.21
CA LYS A 73 10.58 8.62 7.32
C LYS A 73 9.59 9.68 6.86
N GLU A 74 9.89 10.34 5.74
CA GLU A 74 9.06 11.43 5.23
C GLU A 74 7.66 10.93 4.87
N ILE A 75 7.58 9.79 4.19
CA ILE A 75 6.30 9.23 3.76
C ILE A 75 5.50 8.69 4.96
N THR A 76 6.16 7.98 5.88
CA THR A 76 5.47 7.46 7.06
C THR A 76 4.97 8.59 7.97
N ASP A 77 5.71 9.68 8.09
CA ASP A 77 5.26 10.85 8.85
C ASP A 77 3.98 11.43 8.23
N GLU A 78 3.90 11.52 6.90
CA GLU A 78 2.71 11.99 6.21
C GLU A 78 1.51 11.05 6.42
N LEU A 79 1.75 9.74 6.37
CA LEU A 79 0.69 8.76 6.62
C LEU A 79 0.13 8.90 8.04
N LEU A 80 1.01 9.02 9.03
CA LEU A 80 0.60 9.11 10.44
C LEU A 80 -0.14 10.40 10.77
N LYS A 81 0.05 11.46 9.98
CA LYS A 81 -0.75 12.68 10.09
C LYS A 81 -2.19 12.48 9.62
N ARG A 82 -2.43 11.49 8.75
CA ARG A 82 -3.74 11.24 8.14
C ARG A 82 -4.56 10.21 8.88
N GLY A 83 -3.96 9.46 9.79
CA GLY A 83 -4.66 8.44 10.55
C GLY A 83 -3.71 7.49 11.25
N GLN A 84 -4.28 6.45 11.86
CA GLN A 84 -3.50 5.43 12.53
C GLN A 84 -3.37 4.21 11.60
N PHE A 85 -2.14 3.88 11.25
CA PHE A 85 -1.84 2.75 10.38
C PHE A 85 -0.77 1.89 11.04
N ALA A 86 -0.87 0.57 10.84
CA ALA A 86 0.18 -0.34 11.29
C ALA A 86 1.29 -0.34 10.25
N LEU A 87 2.44 0.20 10.61
CA LEU A 87 3.59 0.35 9.72
C LEU A 87 4.78 -0.40 10.29
N ASP A 88 5.51 -1.12 9.42
CA ASP A 88 6.74 -1.82 9.75
C ASP A 88 7.85 -1.39 8.82
N LYS A 89 9.04 -1.16 9.35
CA LYS A 89 10.20 -0.89 8.51
C LYS A 89 10.65 -2.15 7.80
N SER A 90 11.13 -2.00 6.56
CA SER A 90 11.72 -3.07 5.78
C SER A 90 13.08 -2.63 5.25
N GLU A 91 13.84 -3.55 4.66
CA GLU A 91 15.16 -3.23 4.11
C GLU A 91 15.09 -2.19 3.00
N SER A 92 14.01 -2.20 2.22
CA SER A 92 13.87 -1.35 1.03
C SER A 92 12.94 -0.17 1.25
N GLY A 93 12.30 -0.06 2.42
CA GLY A 93 11.35 1.00 2.71
C GLY A 93 10.51 0.66 3.94
N PHE A 94 9.19 0.48 3.74
CA PHE A 94 8.30 0.13 4.84
C PHE A 94 7.09 -0.65 4.34
N LYS A 95 6.43 -1.35 5.25
CA LYS A 95 5.21 -2.09 4.96
C LYS A 95 4.01 -1.46 5.67
N ILE A 96 2.89 -1.43 4.98
CA ILE A 96 1.60 -1.04 5.54
C ILE A 96 0.83 -2.33 5.74
N ILE A 97 0.48 -2.62 6.99
CA ILE A 97 -0.12 -3.90 7.36
C ILE A 97 -1.64 -3.82 7.25
N GLY A 98 -2.21 -4.66 6.39
CA GLY A 98 -3.65 -4.76 6.23
C GLY A 98 -4.30 -5.71 7.23
N TYR A 99 -3.61 -6.82 7.52
CA TYR A 99 -4.06 -7.81 8.48
C TYR A 99 -2.94 -8.18 9.42
N THR A 100 -3.29 -8.24 10.72
CA THR A 100 -2.40 -8.82 11.71
C THR A 100 -2.90 -10.24 11.96
N LEU A 101 -2.04 -11.21 11.74
CA LEU A 101 -2.36 -12.58 12.11
C LEU A 101 -2.33 -12.68 13.61
N VAL A 102 -3.51 -12.79 14.20
CA VAL A 102 -3.61 -13.08 15.63
C VAL A 102 -3.56 -14.60 15.77
N SER A 103 -2.44 -15.07 16.20
CA SER A 103 -2.30 -16.48 16.52
C SER A 103 -2.97 -16.77 17.86
#